data_a1500d2da9c39947fa8168b3af9d2698
#
_entry.id   a1500d2da9c39947fa8168b3af9d2698
#
_cell.length_a   1.000
_cell.length_b   1.000
_cell.length_c   1.000
_cell.angle_alpha   90.00
_cell.angle_beta   90.00
_cell.angle_gamma   90.00
#
_symmetry.space_group_name_H-M   'P 1'
#
loop_
_entity.id
_entity.type
_entity.pdbx_description
1 polymer ?
#
loop_
_entity_poly.entity_id
_entity_poly.type
_entity_poly.pdbx_seq_one_letter_code
_entity_poly.pdbx_strand_id
1 'polypeptide(L)'
;MPLFGKSQKGPNELVKILRDAVLALERGDKKAEKAQEDVSKHLVMMKNMLYGTSDTEPQTDIVVAQLAQELYNTNLLLLLVQNLSKIDFEGKKDVAQIFNNILRRQIGTRSPTVDYICTKPEILFTLIQGYEKQDIALNCGTMLRECARYEALAKIILYSDHFYNFFKYVEVSTFDIASDAFSTFKELLTRHKMVCAEFLEQNYEKVFSHYQNLLNSENYVTRRQSLKLLGELLLDRHNFSIMTRYISNPENLKLMMNMLKEKSRNIQFEAFHVFKVRRPPACDVRFLAAAAAAAFVVDI
;
A
#
# COMPACT_ATOMS: atom_id res chain seq x y z
N MET A 1 -38.01 3.33 -39.13
CA MET A 1 -36.61 3.61 -39.45
C MET A 1 -35.78 3.12 -38.27
N PRO A 2 -34.88 2.16 -38.41
CA PRO A 2 -34.03 1.74 -37.31
C PRO A 2 -32.97 2.83 -37.05
N LEU A 3 -33.00 3.43 -35.87
CA LEU A 3 -31.97 4.28 -35.35
C LEU A 3 -30.65 3.48 -35.31
N PHE A 4 -29.68 3.90 -36.08
CA PHE A 4 -28.31 3.40 -36.02
C PHE A 4 -27.77 3.60 -34.60
N GLY A 5 -27.91 2.58 -33.77
CA GLY A 5 -27.15 2.52 -32.52
C GLY A 5 -25.68 2.58 -32.88
N LYS A 6 -24.96 3.58 -32.34
CA LYS A 6 -23.49 3.60 -32.41
C LYS A 6 -23.00 2.26 -31.91
N SER A 7 -22.41 1.47 -32.78
CA SER A 7 -21.75 0.19 -32.45
C SER A 7 -20.84 0.44 -31.23
N GLN A 8 -21.16 -0.24 -30.13
CA GLN A 8 -20.36 -0.16 -28.91
C GLN A 8 -19.00 -0.75 -29.23
N LYS A 9 -17.92 0.02 -29.02
CA LYS A 9 -16.56 -0.44 -29.30
C LYS A 9 -16.25 -1.69 -28.50
N GLY A 10 -15.67 -2.68 -29.14
CA GLY A 10 -15.22 -3.91 -28.48
C GLY A 10 -14.00 -3.66 -27.58
N PRO A 11 -13.68 -4.59 -26.64
CA PRO A 11 -12.55 -4.49 -25.75
C PRO A 11 -11.23 -4.17 -26.44
N ASN A 12 -10.92 -4.86 -27.53
CA ASN A 12 -9.67 -4.70 -28.28
C ASN A 12 -9.53 -3.30 -28.89
N GLU A 13 -10.60 -2.79 -29.49
CA GLU A 13 -10.60 -1.45 -30.07
C GLU A 13 -10.45 -0.39 -28.98
N LEU A 14 -11.18 -0.55 -27.87
CA LEU A 14 -11.12 0.39 -26.74
C LEU A 14 -9.73 0.46 -26.12
N VAL A 15 -9.10 -0.68 -25.86
CA VAL A 15 -7.74 -0.77 -25.30
C VAL A 15 -6.72 -0.13 -26.24
N LYS A 16 -6.83 -0.41 -27.56
CA LYS A 16 -5.93 0.15 -28.56
C LYS A 16 -6.01 1.69 -28.59
N ILE A 17 -7.23 2.23 -28.66
CA ILE A 17 -7.42 3.69 -28.74
C ILE A 17 -6.93 4.35 -27.44
N LEU A 18 -7.24 3.78 -26.29
CA LEU A 18 -6.78 4.32 -25.00
C LEU A 18 -5.24 4.30 -24.91
N ARG A 19 -4.62 3.19 -25.31
CA ARG A 19 -3.15 3.07 -25.36
C ARG A 19 -2.52 4.13 -26.25
N ASP A 20 -3.04 4.31 -27.47
CA ASP A 20 -2.50 5.30 -28.41
C ASP A 20 -2.69 6.74 -27.88
N ALA A 21 -3.81 7.02 -27.20
CA ALA A 21 -4.07 8.31 -26.57
C ALA A 21 -3.10 8.56 -25.38
N VAL A 22 -2.83 7.58 -24.53
CA VAL A 22 -1.88 7.70 -23.40
C VAL A 22 -0.46 7.92 -23.93
N LEU A 23 -0.06 7.22 -25.00
CA LEU A 23 1.25 7.42 -25.63
C LEU A 23 1.39 8.81 -26.28
N ALA A 24 0.30 9.34 -26.84
CA ALA A 24 0.29 10.72 -27.36
C ALA A 24 0.40 11.75 -26.21
N LEU A 25 -0.27 11.49 -25.09
CA LEU A 25 -0.18 12.31 -23.87
C LEU A 25 1.25 12.27 -23.29
N GLU A 26 1.89 11.12 -23.32
CA GLU A 26 3.27 10.94 -22.85
C GLU A 26 4.25 11.80 -23.63
N ARG A 27 4.10 11.88 -24.95
CA ARG A 27 4.97 12.66 -25.83
C ARG A 27 4.84 14.18 -25.65
N GLY A 28 3.72 14.68 -25.12
CA GLY A 28 3.52 16.11 -24.87
C GLY A 28 3.43 16.98 -26.12
N ASP A 29 2.97 16.41 -27.23
CA ASP A 29 2.87 17.09 -28.53
C ASP A 29 1.76 18.15 -28.53
N LYS A 30 1.70 18.99 -29.61
CA LYS A 30 0.62 19.97 -29.89
C LYS A 30 -0.79 19.36 -29.89
N LYS A 31 -0.91 18.03 -29.83
CA LYS A 31 -2.16 17.26 -29.71
C LYS A 31 -2.48 16.84 -28.29
N ALA A 32 -1.75 17.33 -27.29
CA ALA A 32 -1.92 16.90 -25.88
C ALA A 32 -3.32 17.13 -25.35
N GLU A 33 -3.98 18.25 -25.68
CA GLU A 33 -5.35 18.51 -25.27
C GLU A 33 -6.32 17.47 -25.81
N LYS A 34 -6.23 17.17 -27.11
CA LYS A 34 -7.04 16.11 -27.72
C LYS A 34 -6.74 14.73 -27.14
N ALA A 35 -5.46 14.45 -26.88
CA ALA A 35 -5.07 13.21 -26.23
C ALA A 35 -5.65 13.09 -24.82
N GLN A 36 -5.70 14.19 -24.06
CA GLN A 36 -6.34 14.24 -22.74
C GLN A 36 -7.84 13.94 -22.81
N GLU A 37 -8.56 14.56 -23.75
CA GLU A 37 -10.00 14.29 -23.98
C GLU A 37 -10.22 12.82 -24.38
N ASP A 38 -9.39 12.28 -25.27
CA ASP A 38 -9.48 10.89 -25.70
C ASP A 38 -9.20 9.92 -24.55
N VAL A 39 -8.22 10.20 -23.69
CA VAL A 39 -7.92 9.40 -22.50
C VAL A 39 -9.11 9.41 -21.54
N SER A 40 -9.62 10.59 -21.18
CA SER A 40 -10.74 10.73 -20.24
C SER A 40 -11.99 10.02 -20.75
N LYS A 41 -12.32 10.21 -22.01
CA LYS A 41 -13.48 9.56 -22.65
C LYS A 41 -13.38 8.03 -22.66
N HIS A 42 -12.24 7.48 -23.01
CA HIS A 42 -12.09 6.04 -23.14
C HIS A 42 -11.90 5.36 -21.77
N LEU A 43 -11.37 6.06 -20.75
CA LEU A 43 -11.39 5.58 -19.37
C LEU A 43 -12.83 5.46 -18.84
N VAL A 44 -13.68 6.46 -19.07
CA VAL A 44 -15.11 6.37 -18.73
C VAL A 44 -15.80 5.22 -19.44
N MET A 45 -15.53 5.00 -20.74
CA MET A 45 -16.09 3.88 -21.47
C MET A 45 -15.64 2.52 -20.88
N MET A 46 -14.37 2.38 -20.52
CA MET A 46 -13.83 1.18 -19.91
C MET A 46 -14.43 0.95 -18.52
N LYS A 47 -14.54 1.99 -17.72
CA LYS A 47 -15.22 1.93 -16.42
C LYS A 47 -16.68 1.47 -16.57
N ASN A 48 -17.41 2.01 -17.52
CA ASN A 48 -18.80 1.64 -17.78
C ASN A 48 -18.94 0.17 -18.23
N MET A 49 -17.97 -0.38 -18.97
CA MET A 49 -17.94 -1.80 -19.26
C MET A 49 -17.85 -2.66 -17.99
N LEU A 50 -17.09 -2.21 -16.99
CA LEU A 50 -16.84 -2.96 -15.77
C LEU A 50 -17.95 -2.81 -14.72
N TYR A 51 -18.54 -1.63 -14.62
CA TYR A 51 -19.49 -1.29 -13.56
C TYR A 51 -20.94 -1.07 -14.05
N GLY A 52 -21.14 -0.97 -15.37
CA GLY A 52 -22.41 -0.51 -15.92
C GLY A 52 -22.59 1.01 -15.77
N THR A 53 -23.81 1.46 -16.09
CA THR A 53 -24.28 2.84 -15.90
C THR A 53 -25.64 2.80 -15.22
N SER A 54 -26.28 3.99 -15.00
CA SER A 54 -27.68 4.04 -14.54
C SER A 54 -28.66 3.26 -15.43
N ASP A 55 -28.34 3.15 -16.71
CA ASP A 55 -29.25 2.62 -17.74
C ASP A 55 -28.75 1.27 -18.35
N THR A 56 -27.57 0.83 -17.96
CA THR A 56 -26.95 -0.39 -18.51
C THR A 56 -26.27 -1.22 -17.45
N GLU A 57 -26.49 -2.55 -17.50
CA GLU A 57 -25.76 -3.51 -16.68
C GLU A 57 -24.27 -3.58 -17.06
N PRO A 58 -23.38 -4.00 -16.15
CA PRO A 58 -22.00 -4.33 -16.48
C PRO A 58 -21.93 -5.36 -17.62
N GLN A 59 -20.85 -5.32 -18.40
CA GLN A 59 -20.62 -6.31 -19.45
C GLN A 59 -20.45 -7.72 -18.87
N THR A 60 -20.74 -8.72 -19.68
CA THR A 60 -20.61 -10.13 -19.30
C THR A 60 -19.17 -10.49 -18.92
N ASP A 61 -19.00 -11.50 -18.10
CA ASP A 61 -17.68 -11.99 -17.68
C ASP A 61 -16.75 -12.34 -18.84
N ILE A 62 -17.32 -12.84 -19.95
CA ILE A 62 -16.56 -13.14 -21.18
C ILE A 62 -15.96 -11.86 -21.77
N VAL A 63 -16.74 -10.79 -21.89
CA VAL A 63 -16.28 -9.51 -22.45
C VAL A 63 -15.24 -8.87 -21.53
N VAL A 64 -15.44 -8.94 -20.21
CA VAL A 64 -14.49 -8.41 -19.26
C VAL A 64 -13.20 -9.23 -19.20
N ALA A 65 -13.27 -10.55 -19.39
CA ALA A 65 -12.08 -11.39 -19.53
C ALA A 65 -11.28 -11.03 -20.79
N GLN A 66 -11.95 -10.75 -21.91
CA GLN A 66 -11.31 -10.25 -23.12
C GLN A 66 -10.64 -8.89 -22.89
N LEU A 67 -11.33 -7.97 -22.21
CA LEU A 67 -10.75 -6.67 -21.82
C LEU A 67 -9.49 -6.86 -20.99
N ALA A 68 -9.52 -7.69 -19.96
CA ALA A 68 -8.36 -7.98 -19.12
C ALA A 68 -7.19 -8.55 -19.93
N GLN A 69 -7.47 -9.50 -20.81
CA GLN A 69 -6.43 -10.09 -21.68
C GLN A 69 -5.77 -9.04 -22.59
N GLU A 70 -6.57 -8.12 -23.16
CA GLU A 70 -6.00 -7.05 -23.98
C GLU A 70 -5.20 -6.04 -23.16
N LEU A 71 -5.59 -5.77 -21.91
CA LEU A 71 -4.79 -4.97 -20.99
C LEU A 71 -3.41 -5.60 -20.72
N TYR A 72 -3.35 -6.92 -20.59
CA TYR A 72 -2.07 -7.64 -20.41
C TYR A 72 -1.24 -7.62 -21.70
N ASN A 73 -1.85 -7.96 -22.83
CA ASN A 73 -1.17 -8.03 -24.13
C ASN A 73 -0.50 -6.70 -24.51
N THR A 74 -1.12 -5.59 -24.15
CA THR A 74 -0.67 -4.24 -24.52
C THR A 74 0.14 -3.55 -23.43
N ASN A 75 0.29 -4.16 -22.26
CA ASN A 75 0.87 -3.52 -21.06
C ASN A 75 0.20 -2.18 -20.68
N LEU A 76 -1.08 -2.03 -20.98
CA LEU A 76 -1.77 -0.75 -20.76
C LEU A 76 -1.87 -0.40 -19.27
N LEU A 77 -1.98 -1.38 -18.37
CA LEU A 77 -1.99 -1.12 -16.91
C LEU A 77 -0.70 -0.42 -16.47
N LEU A 78 0.45 -0.89 -16.92
CA LEU A 78 1.74 -0.26 -16.61
C LEU A 78 1.82 1.14 -17.21
N LEU A 79 1.41 1.29 -18.46
CA LEU A 79 1.43 2.58 -19.16
C LEU A 79 0.56 3.63 -18.46
N LEU A 80 -0.64 3.24 -18.01
CA LEU A 80 -1.55 4.12 -17.26
C LEU A 80 -0.93 4.58 -15.94
N VAL A 81 -0.33 3.66 -15.18
CA VAL A 81 0.31 3.98 -13.91
C VAL A 81 1.53 4.90 -14.11
N GLN A 82 2.35 4.63 -15.11
CA GLN A 82 3.53 5.46 -15.45
C GLN A 82 3.14 6.89 -15.85
N ASN A 83 1.99 7.07 -16.49
CA ASN A 83 1.53 8.36 -16.98
C ASN A 83 0.42 8.99 -16.12
N LEU A 84 0.19 8.45 -14.93
CA LEU A 84 -0.94 8.86 -14.07
C LEU A 84 -0.93 10.37 -13.76
N SER A 85 0.24 10.97 -13.53
CA SER A 85 0.36 12.42 -13.28
C SER A 85 -0.10 13.29 -14.45
N LYS A 86 -0.08 12.76 -15.68
CA LYS A 86 -0.49 13.48 -16.89
C LYS A 86 -1.99 13.38 -17.17
N ILE A 87 -2.67 12.47 -16.49
CA ILE A 87 -4.11 12.25 -16.62
C ILE A 87 -4.84 13.27 -15.74
N ASP A 88 -6.03 13.70 -16.15
CA ASP A 88 -6.84 14.63 -15.36
C ASP A 88 -7.34 14.02 -14.04
N PHE A 89 -7.89 14.85 -13.18
CA PHE A 89 -8.30 14.45 -11.84
C PHE A 89 -9.33 13.32 -11.83
N GLU A 90 -10.35 13.38 -12.68
CA GLU A 90 -11.36 12.32 -12.77
C GLU A 90 -10.79 11.06 -13.42
N GLY A 91 -9.96 11.21 -14.45
CA GLY A 91 -9.28 10.09 -15.09
C GLY A 91 -8.37 9.33 -14.14
N LYS A 92 -7.66 10.00 -13.22
CA LYS A 92 -6.86 9.37 -12.16
C LYS A 92 -7.71 8.46 -11.28
N LYS A 93 -8.92 8.88 -10.91
CA LYS A 93 -9.87 8.06 -10.15
C LYS A 93 -10.35 6.88 -10.97
N ASP A 94 -10.67 7.10 -12.23
CA ASP A 94 -11.13 6.06 -13.14
C ASP A 94 -10.06 4.98 -13.34
N VAL A 95 -8.79 5.37 -13.49
CA VAL A 95 -7.66 4.42 -13.54
C VAL A 95 -7.62 3.56 -12.30
N ALA A 96 -7.70 4.16 -11.11
CA ALA A 96 -7.68 3.41 -9.86
C ALA A 96 -8.87 2.44 -9.74
N GLN A 97 -10.07 2.86 -10.15
CA GLN A 97 -11.26 2.01 -10.13
C GLN A 97 -11.14 0.84 -11.12
N ILE A 98 -10.70 1.10 -12.34
CA ILE A 98 -10.47 0.08 -13.37
C ILE A 98 -9.41 -0.91 -12.89
N PHE A 99 -8.28 -0.42 -12.42
CA PHE A 99 -7.18 -1.25 -11.89
C PHE A 99 -7.66 -2.19 -10.79
N ASN A 100 -8.35 -1.65 -9.79
CA ASN A 100 -8.83 -2.43 -8.65
C ASN A 100 -9.91 -3.43 -9.06
N ASN A 101 -10.81 -3.08 -9.99
CA ASN A 101 -11.82 -4.00 -10.48
C ASN A 101 -11.19 -5.19 -11.22
N ILE A 102 -10.29 -4.93 -12.14
CA ILE A 102 -9.60 -5.97 -12.93
C ILE A 102 -8.74 -6.86 -12.01
N LEU A 103 -8.07 -6.26 -11.00
CA LEU A 103 -7.25 -7.00 -10.05
C LEU A 103 -8.05 -8.01 -9.22
N ARG A 104 -9.28 -7.65 -8.83
CA ARG A 104 -10.16 -8.52 -8.01
C ARG A 104 -10.77 -9.67 -8.77
N ARG A 105 -10.74 -9.67 -10.11
CA ARG A 105 -11.40 -10.70 -10.88
C ARG A 105 -10.72 -12.04 -10.72
N GLN A 106 -11.58 -13.07 -10.55
CA GLN A 106 -11.17 -14.46 -10.43
C GLN A 106 -11.80 -15.28 -11.56
N ILE A 107 -11.06 -16.25 -12.06
CA ILE A 107 -11.54 -17.29 -12.99
C ILE A 107 -11.32 -18.63 -12.28
N GLY A 108 -12.39 -19.19 -11.72
CA GLY A 108 -12.29 -20.33 -10.81
C GLY A 108 -11.48 -19.95 -9.56
N THR A 109 -10.39 -20.65 -9.32
CA THR A 109 -9.46 -20.36 -8.20
C THR A 109 -8.30 -19.43 -8.57
N ARG A 110 -8.21 -19.01 -9.84
CA ARG A 110 -7.08 -18.20 -10.34
C ARG A 110 -7.42 -16.72 -10.33
N SER A 111 -6.38 -15.92 -10.08
CA SER A 111 -6.42 -14.45 -10.13
C SER A 111 -5.51 -13.97 -11.28
N PRO A 112 -6.03 -13.91 -12.54
CA PRO A 112 -5.20 -13.69 -13.73
C PRO A 112 -4.40 -12.39 -13.70
N THR A 113 -4.99 -11.30 -13.14
CA THR A 113 -4.28 -10.01 -13.04
C THR A 113 -3.16 -10.06 -12.01
N VAL A 114 -3.35 -10.78 -10.90
CA VAL A 114 -2.28 -11.03 -9.93
C VAL A 114 -1.13 -11.78 -10.59
N ASP A 115 -1.44 -12.85 -11.33
CA ASP A 115 -0.44 -13.64 -12.06
C ASP A 115 0.32 -12.75 -13.07
N TYR A 116 -0.40 -11.89 -13.80
CA TYR A 116 0.20 -10.94 -14.74
C TYR A 116 1.13 -9.94 -14.04
N ILE A 117 0.71 -9.33 -12.92
CA ILE A 117 1.54 -8.37 -12.17
C ILE A 117 2.79 -9.06 -11.61
N CYS A 118 2.72 -10.32 -11.20
CA CYS A 118 3.90 -11.09 -10.80
C CYS A 118 4.96 -11.16 -11.91
N THR A 119 4.54 -11.17 -13.18
CA THR A 119 5.45 -11.13 -14.35
C THR A 119 5.89 -9.71 -14.72
N LYS A 120 5.22 -8.69 -14.19
CA LYS A 120 5.47 -7.26 -14.44
C LYS A 120 5.56 -6.47 -13.12
N PRO A 121 6.54 -6.80 -12.26
CA PRO A 121 6.64 -6.21 -10.92
C PRO A 121 6.91 -4.69 -10.95
N GLU A 122 7.36 -4.14 -12.07
CA GLU A 122 7.52 -2.71 -12.26
C GLU A 122 6.22 -1.92 -12.08
N ILE A 123 5.06 -2.55 -12.24
CA ILE A 123 3.77 -1.93 -11.90
C ILE A 123 3.72 -1.59 -10.40
N LEU A 124 4.13 -2.54 -9.55
CA LEU A 124 4.17 -2.34 -8.09
C LEU A 124 5.17 -1.26 -7.71
N PHE A 125 6.35 -1.29 -8.30
CA PHE A 125 7.41 -0.33 -8.00
C PHE A 125 7.04 1.09 -8.45
N THR A 126 6.38 1.22 -9.59
CA THR A 126 5.86 2.51 -10.08
C THR A 126 4.78 3.06 -9.14
N LEU A 127 3.89 2.21 -8.61
CA LEU A 127 2.89 2.60 -7.62
C LEU A 127 3.54 3.07 -6.31
N ILE A 128 4.59 2.39 -5.84
CA ILE A 128 5.33 2.80 -4.63
C ILE A 128 5.97 4.17 -4.85
N GLN A 129 6.66 4.37 -5.96
CA GLN A 129 7.28 5.66 -6.31
C GLN A 129 6.25 6.79 -6.49
N GLY A 130 5.00 6.45 -6.77
CA GLY A 130 3.90 7.40 -6.85
C GLY A 130 3.67 8.21 -5.57
N TYR A 131 4.07 7.70 -4.41
CA TYR A 131 4.04 8.47 -3.16
C TYR A 131 4.94 9.72 -3.17
N GLU A 132 5.91 9.80 -4.05
CA GLU A 132 6.79 10.96 -4.22
C GLU A 132 6.13 12.11 -5.01
N LYS A 133 4.99 11.84 -5.63
CA LYS A 133 4.24 12.81 -6.44
C LYS A 133 2.91 13.13 -5.75
N GLN A 134 2.81 14.35 -5.22
CA GLN A 134 1.66 14.78 -4.42
C GLN A 134 0.33 14.65 -5.17
N ASP A 135 0.32 14.86 -6.47
CA ASP A 135 -0.88 14.85 -7.32
C ASP A 135 -1.45 13.45 -7.59
N ILE A 136 -0.68 12.38 -7.33
CA ILE A 136 -1.11 10.99 -7.56
C ILE A 136 -0.89 10.06 -6.36
N ALA A 137 -0.28 10.53 -5.28
CA ALA A 137 0.10 9.70 -4.14
C ALA A 137 -1.06 8.87 -3.58
N LEU A 138 -2.23 9.48 -3.38
CA LEU A 138 -3.40 8.79 -2.84
C LEU A 138 -4.01 7.79 -3.83
N ASN A 139 -3.99 8.10 -5.12
CA ASN A 139 -4.43 7.16 -6.16
C ASN A 139 -3.52 5.92 -6.20
N CYS A 140 -2.19 6.14 -6.18
CA CYS A 140 -1.21 5.06 -6.13
C CYS A 140 -1.35 4.23 -4.85
N GLY A 141 -1.53 4.87 -3.70
CA GLY A 141 -1.77 4.20 -2.43
C GLY A 141 -2.99 3.29 -2.43
N THR A 142 -4.09 3.76 -3.03
CA THR A 142 -5.33 2.97 -3.18
C THR A 142 -5.10 1.71 -4.01
N MET A 143 -4.42 1.81 -5.15
CA MET A 143 -4.08 0.66 -5.99
C MET A 143 -3.08 -0.28 -5.31
N LEU A 144 -2.08 0.28 -4.65
CA LEU A 144 -1.03 -0.50 -3.98
C LEU A 144 -1.57 -1.31 -2.80
N ARG A 145 -2.47 -0.73 -1.98
CA ARG A 145 -3.14 -1.47 -0.89
C ARG A 145 -4.02 -2.60 -1.43
N GLU A 146 -4.67 -2.41 -2.55
CA GLU A 146 -5.41 -3.51 -3.19
C GLU A 146 -4.46 -4.63 -3.63
N CYS A 147 -3.30 -4.30 -4.20
CA CYS A 147 -2.25 -5.28 -4.52
C CYS A 147 -1.74 -6.01 -3.27
N ALA A 148 -1.53 -5.30 -2.17
CA ALA A 148 -1.04 -5.86 -0.91
C ALA A 148 -1.97 -6.92 -0.29
N ARG A 149 -3.23 -6.98 -0.69
CA ARG A 149 -4.17 -8.04 -0.27
C ARG A 149 -3.80 -9.42 -0.79
N TYR A 150 -3.02 -9.48 -1.85
CA TYR A 150 -2.56 -10.73 -2.47
C TYR A 150 -1.15 -11.06 -2.01
N GLU A 151 -1.00 -12.24 -1.40
CA GLU A 151 0.25 -12.66 -0.78
C GLU A 151 1.45 -12.60 -1.74
N ALA A 152 1.28 -13.07 -2.97
CA ALA A 152 2.34 -13.05 -3.97
C ALA A 152 2.83 -11.63 -4.28
N LEU A 153 1.93 -10.65 -4.37
CA LEU A 153 2.27 -9.25 -4.64
C LEU A 153 2.88 -8.58 -3.40
N ALA A 154 2.33 -8.84 -2.22
CA ALA A 154 2.89 -8.35 -0.96
C ALA A 154 4.33 -8.86 -0.77
N LYS A 155 4.60 -10.13 -1.07
CA LYS A 155 5.93 -10.71 -1.00
C LYS A 155 6.91 -10.01 -1.94
N ILE A 156 6.53 -9.74 -3.19
CA ILE A 156 7.36 -8.99 -4.15
C ILE A 156 7.71 -7.60 -3.59
N ILE A 157 6.74 -6.89 -3.01
CA ILE A 157 6.97 -5.56 -2.44
C ILE A 157 7.92 -5.63 -1.25
N LEU A 158 7.67 -6.51 -0.28
CA LEU A 158 8.47 -6.66 0.94
C LEU A 158 9.94 -6.97 0.64
N TYR A 159 10.20 -7.86 -0.32
CA TYR A 159 11.57 -8.28 -0.67
C TYR A 159 12.26 -7.36 -1.69
N SER A 160 11.61 -6.28 -2.11
CA SER A 160 12.23 -5.26 -2.96
C SER A 160 12.93 -4.16 -2.15
N ASP A 161 13.91 -3.49 -2.75
CA ASP A 161 14.52 -2.31 -2.13
C ASP A 161 13.52 -1.14 -2.01
N HIS A 162 12.47 -1.13 -2.82
CA HIS A 162 11.41 -0.12 -2.77
C HIS A 162 10.62 -0.13 -1.46
N PHE A 163 10.55 -1.27 -0.76
CA PHE A 163 9.89 -1.35 0.54
C PHE A 163 10.46 -0.34 1.55
N TYR A 164 11.77 -0.14 1.55
CA TYR A 164 12.43 0.77 2.48
C TYR A 164 12.10 2.25 2.24
N ASN A 165 11.56 2.61 1.08
CA ASN A 165 11.07 3.95 0.82
C ASN A 165 9.89 4.34 1.72
N PHE A 166 9.15 3.36 2.23
CA PHE A 166 8.04 3.64 3.15
C PHE A 166 8.51 4.34 4.42
N PHE A 167 9.71 4.05 4.92
CA PHE A 167 10.28 4.74 6.08
C PHE A 167 10.43 6.25 5.85
N LYS A 168 10.60 6.69 4.62
CA LYS A 168 10.58 8.11 4.21
C LYS A 168 9.15 8.60 3.99
N TYR A 169 8.31 7.82 3.32
CA TYR A 169 6.96 8.26 2.94
C TYR A 169 6.04 8.50 4.14
N VAL A 170 6.18 7.73 5.20
CA VAL A 170 5.40 7.90 6.44
C VAL A 170 5.77 9.17 7.20
N GLU A 171 6.89 9.80 6.86
CA GLU A 171 7.42 11.02 7.51
C GLU A 171 7.25 12.29 6.66
N VAL A 172 6.62 12.21 5.48
CA VAL A 172 6.42 13.40 4.63
C VAL A 172 5.52 14.42 5.31
N SER A 173 5.71 15.71 4.99
CA SER A 173 5.01 16.82 5.63
C SER A 173 3.50 16.87 5.32
N THR A 174 3.07 16.33 4.18
CA THR A 174 1.65 16.28 3.81
C THR A 174 0.97 15.16 4.59
N PHE A 175 0.14 15.53 5.55
CA PHE A 175 -0.50 14.60 6.50
C PHE A 175 -1.28 13.47 5.82
N ASP A 176 -2.08 13.78 4.81
CA ASP A 176 -2.89 12.78 4.11
C ASP A 176 -2.04 11.73 3.42
N ILE A 177 -0.93 12.15 2.80
CA ILE A 177 0.00 11.25 2.13
C ILE A 177 0.76 10.40 3.14
N ALA A 178 1.28 11.01 4.22
CA ALA A 178 1.96 10.29 5.29
C ALA A 178 1.05 9.24 5.95
N SER A 179 -0.19 9.59 6.22
CA SER A 179 -1.21 8.70 6.79
C SER A 179 -1.56 7.56 5.86
N ASP A 180 -1.73 7.85 4.57
CA ASP A 180 -2.00 6.84 3.55
C ASP A 180 -0.81 5.88 3.39
N ALA A 181 0.41 6.41 3.32
CA ALA A 181 1.64 5.61 3.26
C ALA A 181 1.79 4.71 4.50
N PHE A 182 1.48 5.22 5.69
CA PHE A 182 1.50 4.42 6.91
C PHE A 182 0.47 3.28 6.87
N SER A 183 -0.71 3.53 6.34
CA SER A 183 -1.74 2.50 6.17
C SER A 183 -1.27 1.37 5.26
N THR A 184 -0.61 1.69 4.16
CA THR A 184 -0.02 0.71 3.24
C THR A 184 1.16 -0.04 3.89
N PHE A 185 2.03 0.68 4.59
CA PHE A 185 3.16 0.10 5.34
C PHE A 185 2.69 -0.91 6.38
N LYS A 186 1.66 -0.55 7.16
CA LYS A 186 1.03 -1.45 8.14
C LYS A 186 0.42 -2.68 7.47
N GLU A 187 -0.32 -2.49 6.38
CA GLU A 187 -0.94 -3.60 5.63
C GLU A 187 0.11 -4.62 5.16
N LEU A 188 1.23 -4.14 4.61
CA LEU A 188 2.34 -4.98 4.16
C LEU A 188 2.97 -5.80 5.28
N LEU A 189 3.08 -5.23 6.49
CA LEU A 189 3.72 -5.87 7.64
C LEU A 189 2.80 -6.75 8.49
N THR A 190 1.49 -6.66 8.30
CA THR A 190 0.54 -7.31 9.22
C THR A 190 -0.44 -8.28 8.57
N ARG A 191 -0.70 -8.16 7.27
CA ARG A 191 -1.75 -8.94 6.60
C ARG A 191 -1.39 -10.41 6.42
N HIS A 192 -0.27 -10.71 5.80
CA HIS A 192 0.19 -12.06 5.48
C HIS A 192 1.20 -12.52 6.54
N LYS A 193 0.69 -13.08 7.64
CA LYS A 193 1.46 -13.33 8.86
C LYS A 193 2.73 -14.14 8.66
N MET A 194 2.65 -15.24 7.89
CA MET A 194 3.79 -16.11 7.63
C MET A 194 4.85 -15.39 6.79
N VAL A 195 4.45 -14.74 5.70
CA VAL A 195 5.37 -13.99 4.82
C VAL A 195 6.02 -12.84 5.57
N CYS A 196 5.25 -12.11 6.39
CA CYS A 196 5.79 -11.01 7.19
C CYS A 196 6.81 -11.50 8.22
N ALA A 197 6.53 -12.60 8.91
CA ALA A 197 7.45 -13.18 9.88
C ALA A 197 8.75 -13.64 9.23
N GLU A 198 8.67 -14.34 8.10
CA GLU A 198 9.85 -14.77 7.33
C GLU A 198 10.67 -13.57 6.86
N PHE A 199 10.01 -12.55 6.30
CA PHE A 199 10.68 -11.33 5.86
C PHE A 199 11.40 -10.61 7.01
N LEU A 200 10.72 -10.41 8.14
CA LEU A 200 11.28 -9.73 9.32
C LEU A 200 12.46 -10.51 9.90
N GLU A 201 12.41 -11.85 9.91
CA GLU A 201 13.51 -12.67 10.40
C GLU A 201 14.75 -12.57 9.52
N GLN A 202 14.57 -12.66 8.20
CA GLN A 202 15.67 -12.59 7.22
C GLN A 202 16.29 -11.19 7.12
N ASN A 203 15.50 -10.13 7.36
CA ASN A 203 15.91 -8.74 7.19
C ASN A 203 15.92 -7.96 8.50
N TYR A 204 16.01 -8.62 9.63
CA TYR A 204 15.85 -8.04 10.96
C TYR A 204 16.68 -6.77 11.16
N GLU A 205 18.00 -6.84 10.95
CA GLU A 205 18.90 -5.70 11.21
C GLU A 205 18.54 -4.49 10.33
N LYS A 206 18.31 -4.72 9.04
CA LYS A 206 17.98 -3.63 8.11
C LYS A 206 16.64 -2.99 8.45
N VAL A 207 15.61 -3.81 8.69
CA VAL A 207 14.26 -3.30 9.02
C VAL A 207 14.27 -2.54 10.34
N PHE A 208 14.81 -3.13 11.42
CA PHE A 208 14.74 -2.51 12.74
C PHE A 208 15.70 -1.35 12.91
N SER A 209 16.78 -1.27 12.14
CA SER A 209 17.61 -0.06 12.04
C SER A 209 16.79 1.13 11.51
N HIS A 210 16.04 0.95 10.42
CA HIS A 210 15.14 1.98 9.91
C HIS A 210 13.97 2.25 10.86
N TYR A 211 13.41 1.19 11.47
CA TYR A 211 12.28 1.31 12.37
C TYR A 211 12.60 2.14 13.61
N GLN A 212 13.82 2.04 14.12
CA GLN A 212 14.30 2.84 15.24
C GLN A 212 14.21 4.36 14.95
N ASN A 213 14.44 4.77 13.70
CA ASN A 213 14.29 6.17 13.31
C ASN A 213 12.82 6.63 13.40
N LEU A 214 11.86 5.77 13.09
CA LEU A 214 10.43 6.08 13.25
C LEU A 214 10.05 6.23 14.72
N LEU A 215 10.59 5.37 15.59
CA LEU A 215 10.36 5.44 17.04
C LEU A 215 10.98 6.68 17.70
N ASN A 216 12.00 7.26 17.07
CA ASN A 216 12.67 8.50 17.51
C ASN A 216 12.24 9.72 16.67
N SER A 217 11.20 9.60 15.83
CA SER A 217 10.72 10.69 14.99
C SER A 217 10.34 11.92 15.82
N GLU A 218 10.66 13.11 15.33
CA GLU A 218 10.19 14.37 15.89
C GLU A 218 8.68 14.55 15.69
N ASN A 219 8.10 13.89 14.67
CA ASN A 219 6.67 13.90 14.43
C ASN A 219 5.97 12.97 15.43
N TYR A 220 5.19 13.55 16.32
CA TYR A 220 4.43 12.83 17.34
C TYR A 220 3.53 11.73 16.78
N VAL A 221 2.84 12.01 15.65
CA VAL A 221 1.92 11.04 15.04
C VAL A 221 2.68 9.83 14.51
N THR A 222 3.80 10.05 13.80
CA THR A 222 4.69 8.99 13.32
C THR A 222 5.21 8.16 14.48
N ARG A 223 5.72 8.81 15.53
CA ARG A 223 6.27 8.14 16.71
C ARG A 223 5.22 7.25 17.39
N ARG A 224 4.02 7.79 17.62
CA ARG A 224 2.91 7.02 18.23
C ARG A 224 2.44 5.86 17.37
N GLN A 225 2.18 6.09 16.10
CA GLN A 225 1.71 5.04 15.19
C GLN A 225 2.74 3.93 14.99
N SER A 226 4.01 4.29 14.89
CA SER A 226 5.11 3.32 14.77
C SER A 226 5.26 2.49 16.03
N LEU A 227 5.13 3.10 17.21
CA LEU A 227 5.18 2.39 18.49
C LEU A 227 4.01 1.42 18.65
N LYS A 228 2.81 1.84 18.26
CA LYS A 228 1.62 0.98 18.24
C LYS A 228 1.79 -0.21 17.30
N LEU A 229 2.27 0.03 16.08
CA LEU A 229 2.53 -1.04 15.11
C LEU A 229 3.60 -2.01 15.61
N LEU A 230 4.66 -1.49 16.25
CA LEU A 230 5.69 -2.34 16.88
C LEU A 230 5.06 -3.30 17.91
N GLY A 231 4.17 -2.79 18.76
CA GLY A 231 3.44 -3.62 19.72
C GLY A 231 2.61 -4.71 19.05
N GLU A 232 1.89 -4.38 17.97
CA GLU A 232 1.12 -5.34 17.19
C GLU A 232 2.02 -6.44 16.58
N LEU A 233 3.19 -6.04 16.02
CA LEU A 233 4.14 -6.98 15.43
C LEU A 233 4.76 -7.92 16.47
N LEU A 234 5.18 -7.41 17.62
CA LEU A 234 5.83 -8.21 18.67
C LEU A 234 4.84 -9.10 19.43
N LEU A 235 3.56 -8.75 19.46
CA LEU A 235 2.50 -9.56 20.08
C LEU A 235 1.98 -10.68 19.15
N ASP A 236 2.26 -10.59 17.85
CA ASP A 236 1.84 -11.64 16.92
C ASP A 236 2.68 -12.90 17.15
N ARG A 237 1.98 -14.02 17.38
CA ARG A 237 2.63 -15.32 17.66
C ARG A 237 3.56 -15.80 16.54
N HIS A 238 3.31 -15.39 15.28
CA HIS A 238 4.17 -15.74 14.15
C HIS A 238 5.54 -15.05 14.23
N ASN A 239 5.60 -13.94 14.95
CA ASN A 239 6.81 -13.14 15.15
C ASN A 239 7.52 -13.46 16.47
N PHE A 240 7.33 -14.64 17.02
CA PHE A 240 7.92 -15.00 18.32
C PHE A 240 9.46 -14.87 18.34
N SER A 241 10.16 -15.33 17.31
CA SER A 241 11.61 -15.19 17.22
C SER A 241 12.05 -13.73 17.12
N ILE A 242 11.29 -12.91 16.35
CA ILE A 242 11.50 -11.47 16.23
C ILE A 242 11.32 -10.79 17.59
N MET A 243 10.24 -11.11 18.28
CA MET A 243 9.96 -10.60 19.64
C MET A 243 11.12 -10.93 20.56
N THR A 244 11.53 -12.19 20.62
CA THR A 244 12.63 -12.64 21.51
C THR A 244 13.92 -11.89 21.22
N ARG A 245 14.26 -11.71 19.94
CA ARG A 245 15.45 -10.97 19.52
C ARG A 245 15.35 -9.49 19.89
N TYR A 246 14.19 -8.87 19.67
CA TYR A 246 13.96 -7.44 19.97
C TYR A 246 14.09 -7.14 21.46
N ILE A 247 13.45 -7.94 22.32
CA ILE A 247 13.47 -7.72 23.77
C ILE A 247 14.82 -8.09 24.44
N SER A 248 15.65 -8.90 23.76
CA SER A 248 16.98 -9.25 24.24
C SER A 248 18.00 -8.13 24.04
N ASN A 249 17.70 -7.15 23.21
CA ASN A 249 18.61 -6.01 22.97
C ASN A 249 18.40 -4.93 24.05
N PRO A 250 19.46 -4.61 24.85
CA PRO A 250 19.36 -3.61 25.92
C PRO A 250 18.99 -2.20 25.43
N GLU A 251 19.41 -1.82 24.21
CA GLU A 251 19.10 -0.49 23.66
C GLU A 251 17.61 -0.36 23.34
N ASN A 252 16.97 -1.41 22.86
CA ASN A 252 15.53 -1.42 22.64
C ASN A 252 14.76 -1.27 23.96
N LEU A 253 15.23 -1.93 25.01
CA LEU A 253 14.67 -1.82 26.34
C LEU A 253 14.80 -0.39 26.89
N LYS A 254 15.99 0.20 26.74
CA LYS A 254 16.26 1.58 27.15
C LYS A 254 15.35 2.57 26.41
N LEU A 255 15.14 2.37 25.13
CA LEU A 255 14.22 3.19 24.35
C LEU A 255 12.79 3.11 24.90
N MET A 256 12.28 1.90 25.18
CA MET A 256 10.95 1.72 25.77
C MET A 256 10.84 2.36 27.16
N MET A 257 11.85 2.25 27.98
CA MET A 257 11.89 2.92 29.30
C MET A 257 11.85 4.45 29.19
N ASN A 258 12.52 5.02 28.18
CA ASN A 258 12.48 6.45 27.93
C ASN A 258 11.07 6.89 27.47
N MET A 259 10.42 6.09 26.61
CA MET A 259 9.05 6.37 26.15
C MET A 259 8.01 6.26 27.29
N LEU A 260 8.23 5.41 28.28
CA LEU A 260 7.40 5.35 29.49
C LEU A 260 7.48 6.61 30.35
N LYS A 261 8.54 7.41 30.19
CA LYS A 261 8.76 8.69 30.91
C LYS A 261 8.33 9.92 30.10
N GLU A 262 7.84 9.73 28.86
CA GLU A 262 7.36 10.85 28.05
C GLU A 262 6.10 11.48 28.65
N LYS A 263 5.86 12.77 28.33
CA LYS A 263 4.68 13.52 28.81
C LYS A 263 3.36 12.99 28.24
N SER A 264 3.40 12.34 27.07
CA SER A 264 2.21 11.83 26.39
C SER A 264 1.74 10.50 26.98
N ARG A 265 0.55 10.51 27.57
CA ARG A 265 -0.11 9.26 28.07
C ARG A 265 -0.30 8.21 26.98
N ASN A 266 -0.54 8.64 25.73
CA ASN A 266 -0.68 7.72 24.60
C ASN A 266 0.65 7.01 24.29
N ILE A 267 1.77 7.73 24.30
CA ILE A 267 3.10 7.11 24.10
C ILE A 267 3.41 6.18 25.26
N GLN A 268 3.18 6.60 26.51
CA GLN A 268 3.37 5.76 27.71
C GLN A 268 2.57 4.45 27.59
N PHE A 269 1.31 4.55 27.17
CA PHE A 269 0.41 3.40 27.01
C PHE A 269 0.95 2.41 25.96
N GLU A 270 1.29 2.88 24.76
CA GLU A 270 1.82 2.02 23.70
C GLU A 270 3.19 1.42 24.11
N ALA A 271 4.08 2.21 24.75
CA ALA A 271 5.36 1.72 25.25
C ALA A 271 5.18 0.64 26.33
N PHE A 272 4.19 0.79 27.19
CA PHE A 272 3.85 -0.22 28.20
C PHE A 272 3.38 -1.53 27.56
N HIS A 273 2.61 -1.46 26.48
CA HIS A 273 2.21 -2.67 25.75
C HIS A 273 3.42 -3.41 25.19
N VAL A 274 4.36 -2.72 24.56
CA VAL A 274 5.62 -3.32 24.08
C VAL A 274 6.46 -3.87 25.24
N PHE A 275 6.55 -3.14 26.34
CA PHE A 275 7.31 -3.56 27.53
C PHE A 275 6.70 -4.83 28.17
N LYS A 276 5.38 -4.96 28.17
CA LYS A 276 4.65 -6.09 28.76
C LYS A 276 4.87 -7.41 28.01
N VAL A 277 5.25 -7.37 26.74
CA VAL A 277 5.60 -8.54 25.91
C VAL A 277 6.78 -9.33 26.51
N ARG A 278 7.61 -8.69 27.34
CA ARG A 278 8.81 -9.29 27.96
C ARG A 278 8.53 -10.37 29.02
N ARG A 279 7.35 -10.90 29.23
CA ARG A 279 7.13 -11.96 30.22
C ARG A 279 7.54 -13.36 29.71
N PRO A 280 8.78 -13.86 29.98
CA PRO A 280 8.97 -15.26 30.28
C PRO A 280 8.48 -15.54 31.72
N PRO A 281 8.01 -16.73 32.02
CA PRO A 281 7.39 -17.04 33.32
C PRO A 281 8.34 -17.04 34.51
N ALA A 282 9.56 -16.56 34.39
CA ALA A 282 10.60 -16.66 35.42
C ALA A 282 11.51 -15.43 35.57
N CYS A 283 11.08 -14.21 35.30
CA CYS A 283 11.92 -13.03 35.50
C CYS A 283 11.31 -12.02 36.47
N ASP A 284 12.12 -11.70 37.44
CA ASP A 284 12.00 -10.84 38.62
C ASP A 284 10.92 -9.74 38.58
N VAL A 285 9.90 -9.95 39.36
CA VAL A 285 8.76 -9.04 39.61
C VAL A 285 9.23 -7.66 40.10
N ARG A 286 10.46 -7.53 40.62
CA ARG A 286 11.03 -6.30 41.13
C ARG A 286 11.32 -5.24 40.08
N PHE A 287 11.68 -5.66 38.85
CA PHE A 287 11.94 -4.73 37.73
C PHE A 287 10.64 -4.15 37.14
N LEU A 288 9.59 -4.94 37.14
CA LEU A 288 8.25 -4.49 36.69
C LEU A 288 7.59 -3.51 37.69
N ALA A 289 7.82 -3.73 38.97
CA ALA A 289 7.37 -2.82 40.03
C ALA A 289 8.09 -1.47 39.95
N ALA A 290 9.39 -1.47 39.66
CA ALA A 290 10.16 -0.22 39.50
C ALA A 290 9.75 0.57 38.27
N ALA A 291 9.46 -0.10 37.13
CA ALA A 291 9.00 0.57 35.91
C ALA A 291 7.56 1.06 36.03
N ALA A 292 6.68 0.28 36.66
CA ALA A 292 5.31 0.70 36.98
C ALA A 292 5.30 1.83 38.01
N ALA A 293 6.15 1.78 39.05
CA ALA A 293 6.29 2.84 40.02
C ALA A 293 6.84 4.14 39.38
N ALA A 294 7.76 4.05 38.43
CA ALA A 294 8.24 5.21 37.66
C ALA A 294 7.18 5.84 36.77
N ALA A 295 6.24 5.03 36.24
CA ALA A 295 5.10 5.52 35.45
C ALA A 295 3.97 6.11 36.31
N PHE A 296 3.82 5.65 37.57
CA PHE A 296 2.80 6.11 38.53
C PHE A 296 3.25 7.23 39.46
N VAL A 297 4.54 7.56 39.56
CA VAL A 297 5.06 8.62 40.44
C VAL A 297 4.91 10.03 39.86
N VAL A 298 4.29 10.20 38.70
CA VAL A 298 4.04 11.53 38.08
C VAL A 298 2.66 12.13 38.47
N ASP A 299 1.87 11.46 39.31
CA ASP A 299 0.56 11.96 39.77
C ASP A 299 0.51 12.01 41.33
N ILE A 300 1.43 12.78 41.97
CA ILE A 300 1.22 13.44 43.26
C ILE A 300 1.86 14.83 43.25
#